data_9f0705be308ef0db86e002d9c4ed1b99
#
_entry.id   9f0705be308ef0db86e002d9c4ed1b99
#
_cell.length_a   1.000
_cell.length_b   1.000
_cell.length_c   1.000
_cell.angle_alpha   90.00
_cell.angle_beta   90.00
_cell.angle_gamma   90.00
#
_symmetry.space_group_name_H-M   'P 1'
#
loop_
_entity.id
_entity.type
_entity.pdbx_description
1 polymer ?
#
loop_
_entity_poly.entity_id
_entity_poly.type
_entity_poly.pdbx_seq_one_letter_code
_entity_poly.pdbx_strand_id
1 'polypeptide(L)'
;MEDQRSILKKVFGYDSFRPGQEEIVKRLLGGQDVLAVMPTGAGKSICYQVPALQLPGITLVVSPLVSLMKDQVGALVQAGVAAAFLNNSLTDNQKALMLHRAREGWYKIIYVAPERLEMPGFQRFAQEKLISMVTVDEAHCISQWGQDFRPSYLRVKAFVDSLPSRPVVGAFTATATAHVRDDIRTHLALKDPYEVTTGFDRPNLYFESRRALPSEKPRVLLDYVLREGDHAGIVYCSTTKQVDETARLLQSRGIRAAAYHAKLDAEVRRKNQDDFLYDRIQIMVATNAFGMGIDKPNVRFVIHYNMPKDLESYYQEAGRAGRDGEPARCILLYSGTDVRTIRFFIDKEMEADNGLPADVKAEAARKAEERLKYMTFYSTTPRCLRGFLLQYFGEAAPAKCGNCSNCLMAEEAARQMEQRAAEAKQRAAASARRLAEKPRRRPADVELSAEDEKLLADLYALRKRLASKQKIPAYLVFSDATLREMVQKKPFSTDELLNITGVGEKKAARYGTIFLAAIEEAVNSR
;
A
#
# COMPACT_ATOMS: atom_id res chain seq x y z
N MET A 1 -19.65 29.00 -29.03
CA MET A 1 -18.65 27.98 -28.68
C MET A 1 -19.42 26.72 -28.33
N GLU A 2 -19.01 25.57 -28.83
CA GLU A 2 -19.62 24.28 -28.48
C GLU A 2 -19.42 24.06 -26.97
N ASP A 3 -20.46 23.57 -26.27
CA ASP A 3 -20.39 23.34 -24.82
C ASP A 3 -19.34 22.25 -24.51
N GLN A 4 -18.57 22.43 -23.45
CA GLN A 4 -17.53 21.50 -23.01
C GLN A 4 -18.05 20.06 -22.78
N ARG A 5 -19.33 19.90 -22.37
CA ARG A 5 -19.99 18.59 -22.22
C ARG A 5 -20.30 17.97 -23.57
N SER A 6 -20.65 18.80 -24.56
CA SER A 6 -20.85 18.34 -25.94
C SER A 6 -19.55 17.75 -26.53
N ILE A 7 -18.41 18.42 -26.33
CA ILE A 7 -17.10 17.90 -26.76
C ILE A 7 -16.76 16.63 -26.01
N LEU A 8 -16.97 16.59 -24.69
CA LEU A 8 -16.74 15.38 -23.86
C LEU A 8 -17.50 14.17 -24.42
N LYS A 9 -18.78 14.36 -24.77
CA LYS A 9 -19.61 13.30 -25.33
C LYS A 9 -19.20 12.92 -26.75
N LYS A 10 -19.05 13.92 -27.62
CA LYS A 10 -18.81 13.72 -29.05
C LYS A 10 -17.44 13.13 -29.35
N VAL A 11 -16.39 13.58 -28.64
CA VAL A 11 -15.00 13.19 -28.91
C VAL A 11 -14.57 12.03 -28.04
N PHE A 12 -14.92 12.05 -26.75
CA PHE A 12 -14.44 11.05 -25.78
C PHE A 12 -15.49 10.02 -25.38
N GLY A 13 -16.76 10.20 -25.75
CA GLY A 13 -17.83 9.26 -25.49
C GLY A 13 -18.38 9.26 -24.06
N TYR A 14 -17.99 10.20 -23.22
CA TYR A 14 -18.45 10.29 -21.84
C TYR A 14 -19.65 11.22 -21.70
N ASP A 15 -20.68 10.80 -20.92
CA ASP A 15 -21.89 11.58 -20.72
C ASP A 15 -21.71 12.72 -19.70
N SER A 16 -20.75 12.59 -18.79
CA SER A 16 -20.50 13.55 -17.73
C SER A 16 -19.04 13.57 -17.30
N PHE A 17 -18.59 14.69 -16.79
CA PHE A 17 -17.31 14.84 -16.13
C PHE A 17 -17.29 14.10 -14.80
N ARG A 18 -16.15 13.53 -14.45
CA ARG A 18 -15.91 13.02 -13.10
C ARG A 18 -15.77 14.19 -12.11
N PRO A 19 -15.94 13.94 -10.79
CA PRO A 19 -15.77 14.99 -9.77
C PRO A 19 -14.46 15.77 -9.94
N GLY A 20 -14.56 17.10 -9.92
CA GLY A 20 -13.44 18.02 -10.07
C GLY A 20 -13.00 18.33 -11.51
N GLN A 21 -13.30 17.48 -12.51
CA GLN A 21 -12.85 17.70 -13.89
C GLN A 21 -13.51 18.93 -14.53
N GLU A 22 -14.81 19.09 -14.38
CA GLU A 22 -15.57 20.17 -15.02
C GLU A 22 -15.08 21.55 -14.59
N GLU A 23 -14.79 21.72 -13.31
CA GLU A 23 -14.28 22.99 -12.78
C GLU A 23 -12.88 23.30 -13.31
N ILE A 24 -11.99 22.30 -13.38
CA ILE A 24 -10.67 22.45 -13.99
C ILE A 24 -10.78 22.93 -15.45
N VAL A 25 -11.66 22.29 -16.23
CA VAL A 25 -11.90 22.64 -17.63
C VAL A 25 -12.39 24.09 -17.75
N LYS A 26 -13.35 24.52 -16.90
CA LYS A 26 -13.87 25.89 -16.88
C LYS A 26 -12.78 26.91 -16.56
N ARG A 27 -11.91 26.63 -15.58
CA ARG A 27 -10.81 27.52 -15.18
C ARG A 27 -9.81 27.71 -16.31
N LEU A 28 -9.38 26.61 -16.95
CA LEU A 28 -8.47 26.68 -18.09
C LEU A 28 -9.06 27.46 -19.28
N LEU A 29 -10.34 27.23 -19.58
CA LEU A 29 -11.05 27.98 -20.63
C LEU A 29 -11.21 29.47 -20.27
N GLY A 30 -11.34 29.79 -18.99
CA GLY A 30 -11.37 31.15 -18.47
C GLY A 30 -10.00 31.85 -18.43
N GLY A 31 -8.91 31.17 -18.84
CA GLY A 31 -7.56 31.73 -18.82
C GLY A 31 -6.87 31.71 -17.45
N GLN A 32 -7.43 30.99 -16.47
CA GLN A 32 -6.82 30.82 -15.15
C GLN A 32 -5.88 29.62 -15.14
N ASP A 33 -4.67 29.80 -14.58
CA ASP A 33 -3.75 28.70 -14.38
C ASP A 33 -4.34 27.65 -13.41
N VAL A 34 -3.93 26.40 -13.55
CA VAL A 34 -4.43 25.29 -12.75
C VAL A 34 -3.29 24.45 -12.19
N LEU A 35 -3.37 24.07 -10.92
CA LEU A 35 -2.58 23.00 -10.30
C LEU A 35 -3.53 21.92 -9.83
N ALA A 36 -3.56 20.78 -10.55
CA ALA A 36 -4.45 19.68 -10.27
C ALA A 36 -3.69 18.44 -9.80
N VAL A 37 -3.94 18.00 -8.57
CA VAL A 37 -3.48 16.73 -8.03
C VAL A 37 -4.64 15.74 -8.13
N MET A 38 -4.51 14.79 -9.02
CA MET A 38 -5.56 13.82 -9.35
C MET A 38 -4.98 12.41 -9.42
N PRO A 39 -5.54 11.41 -8.71
CA PRO A 39 -4.98 10.07 -8.68
C PRO A 39 -4.91 9.45 -10.08
N THR A 40 -4.07 8.43 -10.20
CA THR A 40 -4.01 7.63 -11.43
C THR A 40 -5.38 7.03 -11.73
N GLY A 41 -5.83 7.14 -12.98
CA GLY A 41 -7.17 6.69 -13.39
C GLY A 41 -8.31 7.71 -13.16
N ALA A 42 -8.06 8.87 -12.53
CA ALA A 42 -9.08 9.92 -12.38
C ALA A 42 -9.39 10.69 -13.68
N GLY A 43 -8.67 10.40 -14.77
CA GLY A 43 -8.90 11.05 -16.08
C GLY A 43 -8.29 12.44 -16.21
N LYS A 44 -7.07 12.63 -15.67
CA LYS A 44 -6.29 13.89 -15.82
C LYS A 44 -6.25 14.42 -17.25
N SER A 45 -6.05 13.54 -18.23
CA SER A 45 -5.91 13.91 -19.64
C SER A 45 -7.14 14.65 -20.18
N ILE A 46 -8.34 14.24 -19.79
CA ILE A 46 -9.60 14.90 -20.19
C ILE A 46 -9.63 16.36 -19.75
N CYS A 47 -9.08 16.67 -18.57
CA CYS A 47 -9.09 18.03 -18.01
C CYS A 47 -8.36 19.05 -18.88
N TYR A 48 -7.35 18.64 -19.65
CA TYR A 48 -6.65 19.54 -20.57
C TYR A 48 -6.93 19.26 -22.04
N GLN A 49 -7.36 18.05 -22.41
CA GLN A 49 -7.71 17.72 -23.80
C GLN A 49 -9.02 18.41 -24.23
N VAL A 50 -10.04 18.45 -23.37
CA VAL A 50 -11.30 19.14 -23.68
C VAL A 50 -11.09 20.64 -23.91
N PRO A 51 -10.45 21.41 -22.99
CA PRO A 51 -10.18 22.83 -23.28
C PRO A 51 -9.24 23.04 -24.46
N ALA A 52 -8.28 22.15 -24.71
CA ALA A 52 -7.42 22.24 -25.89
C ALA A 52 -8.20 22.27 -27.21
N LEU A 53 -9.35 21.58 -27.28
CA LEU A 53 -10.19 21.57 -28.49
C LEU A 53 -11.01 22.85 -28.67
N GLN A 54 -11.24 23.61 -27.60
CA GLN A 54 -12.01 24.85 -27.64
C GLN A 54 -11.15 26.11 -27.77
N LEU A 55 -9.97 26.09 -27.15
CA LEU A 55 -9.06 27.25 -27.16
C LEU A 55 -8.58 27.53 -28.60
N PRO A 56 -8.35 28.79 -28.99
CA PRO A 56 -7.73 29.12 -30.26
C PRO A 56 -6.27 28.60 -30.28
N GLY A 57 -5.68 28.41 -31.47
CA GLY A 57 -4.26 28.01 -31.56
C GLY A 57 -3.97 26.58 -31.09
N ILE A 58 -2.76 26.37 -30.57
CA ILE A 58 -2.19 25.05 -30.24
C ILE A 58 -2.07 24.92 -28.73
N THR A 59 -2.36 23.71 -28.22
CA THR A 59 -2.03 23.30 -26.86
C THR A 59 -0.77 22.44 -26.88
N LEU A 60 0.24 22.82 -26.09
CA LEU A 60 1.43 22.02 -25.85
C LEU A 60 1.27 21.22 -24.57
N VAL A 61 1.56 19.92 -24.62
CA VAL A 61 1.56 19.04 -23.45
C VAL A 61 2.99 18.58 -23.20
N VAL A 62 3.63 19.12 -22.18
CA VAL A 62 4.96 18.70 -21.74
C VAL A 62 4.82 17.42 -20.94
N SER A 63 5.41 16.33 -21.43
CA SER A 63 5.33 15.01 -20.80
C SER A 63 6.70 14.33 -20.77
N PRO A 64 7.04 13.56 -19.70
CA PRO A 64 8.39 13.02 -19.54
C PRO A 64 8.61 11.72 -20.31
N LEU A 65 7.58 11.14 -20.93
CA LEU A 65 7.58 9.76 -21.38
C LEU A 65 7.14 9.58 -22.82
N VAL A 66 8.06 9.01 -23.59
CA VAL A 66 7.86 8.71 -25.03
C VAL A 66 6.69 7.75 -25.25
N SER A 67 6.56 6.70 -24.44
CA SER A 67 5.47 5.72 -24.55
C SER A 67 4.11 6.36 -24.29
N LEU A 68 3.99 7.12 -23.20
CA LEU A 68 2.76 7.83 -22.84
C LEU A 68 2.31 8.79 -23.94
N MET A 69 3.26 9.55 -24.51
CA MET A 69 2.95 10.45 -25.63
C MET A 69 2.35 9.70 -26.83
N LYS A 70 2.92 8.54 -27.18
CA LYS A 70 2.43 7.72 -28.30
C LYS A 70 1.02 7.22 -28.03
N ASP A 71 0.77 6.70 -26.83
CA ASP A 71 -0.53 6.16 -26.45
C ASP A 71 -1.61 7.26 -26.42
N GLN A 72 -1.30 8.41 -25.81
CA GLN A 72 -2.21 9.57 -25.76
C GLN A 72 -2.50 10.12 -27.16
N VAL A 73 -1.48 10.31 -28.01
CA VAL A 73 -1.68 10.78 -29.39
C VAL A 73 -2.43 9.73 -30.21
N GLY A 74 -2.12 8.44 -30.06
CA GLY A 74 -2.85 7.37 -30.71
C GLY A 74 -4.35 7.37 -30.37
N ALA A 75 -4.69 7.51 -29.10
CA ALA A 75 -6.08 7.61 -28.63
C ALA A 75 -6.78 8.87 -29.18
N LEU A 76 -6.12 10.02 -29.18
CA LEU A 76 -6.66 11.26 -29.74
C LEU A 76 -6.93 11.16 -31.25
N VAL A 77 -5.99 10.58 -32.00
CA VAL A 77 -6.16 10.38 -33.45
C VAL A 77 -7.31 9.43 -33.75
N GLN A 78 -7.47 8.35 -32.97
CA GLN A 78 -8.62 7.45 -33.10
C GLN A 78 -9.94 8.15 -32.75
N ALA A 79 -9.92 9.10 -31.81
CA ALA A 79 -11.07 9.94 -31.50
C ALA A 79 -11.31 11.09 -32.51
N GLY A 80 -10.56 11.13 -33.61
CA GLY A 80 -10.67 12.16 -34.65
C GLY A 80 -10.01 13.50 -34.34
N VAL A 81 -9.18 13.55 -33.29
CA VAL A 81 -8.45 14.76 -32.89
C VAL A 81 -7.09 14.80 -33.56
N ALA A 82 -6.79 15.90 -34.24
CA ALA A 82 -5.50 16.12 -34.84
C ALA A 82 -4.42 16.42 -33.78
N ALA A 83 -3.66 15.39 -33.42
CA ALA A 83 -2.60 15.45 -32.42
C ALA A 83 -1.27 14.88 -32.97
N ALA A 84 -0.16 15.35 -32.39
CA ALA A 84 1.18 14.87 -32.71
C ALA A 84 2.05 14.82 -31.45
N PHE A 85 3.22 14.15 -31.57
CA PHE A 85 4.24 14.20 -30.51
C PHE A 85 5.61 14.54 -31.10
N LEU A 86 6.45 15.19 -30.28
CA LEU A 86 7.82 15.53 -30.59
C LEU A 86 8.76 15.05 -29.47
N ASN A 87 9.51 13.99 -29.77
CA ASN A 87 10.46 13.40 -28.83
C ASN A 87 11.69 12.80 -29.54
N ASN A 88 12.55 12.11 -28.78
CA ASN A 88 13.79 11.53 -29.29
C ASN A 88 13.59 10.27 -30.17
N SER A 89 12.41 9.68 -30.20
CA SER A 89 12.14 8.48 -30.98
C SER A 89 11.89 8.79 -32.48
N LEU A 90 11.67 10.06 -32.83
CA LEU A 90 11.46 10.49 -34.20
C LEU A 90 12.80 10.72 -34.93
N THR A 91 12.87 10.31 -36.18
CA THR A 91 13.97 10.69 -37.06
C THR A 91 13.93 12.19 -37.36
N ASP A 92 15.03 12.77 -37.85
CA ASP A 92 15.08 14.22 -38.14
C ASP A 92 14.10 14.62 -39.25
N ASN A 93 13.91 13.75 -40.23
CA ASN A 93 12.90 13.97 -41.30
C ASN A 93 11.47 13.96 -40.70
N GLN A 94 11.18 13.05 -39.79
CA GLN A 94 9.86 13.01 -39.11
C GLN A 94 9.63 14.25 -38.27
N LYS A 95 10.66 14.73 -37.53
CA LYS A 95 10.60 15.97 -36.75
C LYS A 95 10.34 17.18 -37.65
N ALA A 96 11.08 17.29 -38.78
CA ALA A 96 10.92 18.39 -39.72
C ALA A 96 9.51 18.41 -40.32
N LEU A 97 9.02 17.25 -40.78
CA LEU A 97 7.67 17.09 -41.32
C LEU A 97 6.59 17.45 -40.28
N MET A 98 6.76 17.01 -39.02
CA MET A 98 5.82 17.31 -37.95
C MET A 98 5.77 18.82 -37.69
N LEU A 99 6.92 19.50 -37.58
CA LEU A 99 6.99 20.95 -37.38
C LEU A 99 6.42 21.73 -38.57
N HIS A 100 6.65 21.27 -39.81
CA HIS A 100 6.05 21.86 -41.00
C HIS A 100 4.51 21.80 -40.93
N ARG A 101 3.94 20.62 -40.69
CA ARG A 101 2.49 20.45 -40.53
C ARG A 101 1.93 21.25 -39.36
N ALA A 102 2.68 21.36 -38.25
CA ALA A 102 2.28 22.19 -37.11
C ALA A 102 2.19 23.69 -37.48
N ARG A 103 3.13 24.18 -38.35
CA ARG A 103 3.08 25.55 -38.91
C ARG A 103 1.87 25.76 -39.83
N GLU A 104 1.45 24.74 -40.53
CA GLU A 104 0.25 24.78 -41.38
C GLU A 104 -1.05 24.67 -40.58
N GLY A 105 -0.97 24.48 -39.23
CA GLY A 105 -2.14 24.41 -38.37
C GLY A 105 -2.84 23.05 -38.33
N TRP A 106 -2.15 21.99 -38.74
CA TRP A 106 -2.71 20.63 -38.76
C TRP A 106 -3.04 20.09 -37.38
N TYR A 107 -2.31 20.53 -36.35
CA TYR A 107 -2.42 19.93 -35.03
C TYR A 107 -3.04 20.89 -34.00
N LYS A 108 -3.94 20.36 -33.21
CA LYS A 108 -4.56 21.06 -32.11
C LYS A 108 -3.83 20.82 -30.78
N ILE A 109 -3.27 19.63 -30.63
CA ILE A 109 -2.55 19.21 -29.43
C ILE A 109 -1.20 18.62 -29.86
N ILE A 110 -0.12 19.11 -29.25
CA ILE A 110 1.24 18.58 -29.49
C ILE A 110 1.85 18.18 -28.17
N TYR A 111 2.13 16.90 -28.01
CA TYR A 111 2.91 16.39 -26.90
C TYR A 111 4.40 16.61 -27.16
N VAL A 112 5.12 17.13 -26.18
CA VAL A 112 6.54 17.49 -26.32
C VAL A 112 7.35 16.99 -25.13
N ALA A 113 8.51 16.39 -25.41
CA ALA A 113 9.46 16.06 -24.36
C ALA A 113 10.13 17.35 -23.85
N PRO A 114 10.34 17.50 -22.52
CA PRO A 114 10.84 18.75 -21.92
C PRO A 114 12.20 19.18 -22.50
N GLU A 115 13.05 18.24 -22.93
CA GLU A 115 14.34 18.51 -23.56
C GLU A 115 14.22 19.18 -24.93
N ARG A 116 13.03 19.12 -25.55
CA ARG A 116 12.76 19.72 -26.87
C ARG A 116 12.39 21.19 -26.78
N LEU A 117 12.01 21.69 -25.63
CA LEU A 117 11.63 23.08 -25.44
C LEU A 117 12.77 24.07 -25.74
N GLU A 118 14.02 23.64 -25.61
CA GLU A 118 15.21 24.46 -25.92
C GLU A 118 15.72 24.33 -27.35
N MET A 119 15.14 23.43 -28.14
CA MET A 119 15.62 23.23 -29.51
C MET A 119 15.27 24.46 -30.40
N PRO A 120 16.26 25.08 -31.09
CA PRO A 120 16.01 26.32 -31.82
C PRO A 120 14.89 26.23 -32.88
N GLY A 121 14.73 25.06 -33.50
CA GLY A 121 13.64 24.81 -34.46
C GLY A 121 12.26 24.79 -33.82
N PHE A 122 12.15 24.27 -32.58
CA PHE A 122 10.91 24.25 -31.85
C PHE A 122 10.57 25.62 -31.25
N GLN A 123 11.57 26.32 -30.72
CA GLN A 123 11.38 27.68 -30.20
C GLN A 123 10.89 28.64 -31.27
N ARG A 124 11.52 28.62 -32.48
CA ARG A 124 11.05 29.40 -33.63
C ARG A 124 9.60 29.08 -33.99
N PHE A 125 9.25 27.79 -34.06
CA PHE A 125 7.87 27.37 -34.29
C PHE A 125 6.91 27.94 -33.24
N ALA A 126 7.27 27.86 -31.96
CA ALA A 126 6.43 28.31 -30.83
C ALA A 126 6.29 29.85 -30.83
N GLN A 127 7.25 30.59 -31.33
CA GLN A 127 7.17 32.05 -31.49
C GLN A 127 6.33 32.46 -32.73
N GLU A 128 6.25 31.64 -33.75
CA GLU A 128 5.47 31.90 -34.97
C GLU A 128 3.99 31.56 -34.82
N LYS A 129 3.63 30.73 -33.85
CA LYS A 129 2.26 30.21 -33.68
C LYS A 129 1.67 30.59 -32.35
N LEU A 130 0.35 30.76 -32.35
CA LEU A 130 -0.38 30.99 -31.08
C LEU A 130 -0.38 29.71 -30.26
N ILE A 131 0.32 29.73 -29.14
CA ILE A 131 0.24 28.72 -28.10
C ILE A 131 -0.75 29.20 -27.04
N SER A 132 -1.92 28.60 -26.99
CA SER A 132 -3.01 29.05 -26.10
C SER A 132 -2.90 28.43 -24.71
N MET A 133 -2.36 27.21 -24.61
CA MET A 133 -2.20 26.51 -23.36
C MET A 133 -0.91 25.70 -23.35
N VAL A 134 -0.22 25.71 -22.20
CA VAL A 134 0.87 24.80 -21.90
C VAL A 134 0.45 23.92 -20.73
N THR A 135 0.34 22.63 -20.97
CA THR A 135 0.04 21.64 -19.93
C THR A 135 1.32 20.93 -19.54
N VAL A 136 1.58 20.83 -18.24
CA VAL A 136 2.70 20.08 -17.66
C VAL A 136 2.14 18.82 -17.04
N ASP A 137 2.28 17.71 -17.75
CA ASP A 137 1.90 16.39 -17.23
C ASP A 137 3.03 15.82 -16.37
N GLU A 138 2.67 15.01 -15.37
CA GLU A 138 3.57 14.54 -14.30
C GLU A 138 4.39 15.69 -13.68
N ALA A 139 3.70 16.79 -13.36
CA ALA A 139 4.32 18.03 -12.88
C ALA A 139 5.20 17.85 -11.62
N HIS A 140 5.02 16.75 -10.87
CA HIS A 140 5.90 16.40 -9.74
C HIS A 140 7.37 16.22 -10.16
N CYS A 141 7.64 15.97 -11.46
CA CYS A 141 8.99 15.87 -11.98
C CYS A 141 9.81 17.17 -11.87
N ILE A 142 9.17 18.31 -11.63
CA ILE A 142 9.85 19.61 -11.44
C ILE A 142 10.48 19.74 -10.04
N SER A 143 9.97 19.00 -9.07
CA SER A 143 10.36 19.10 -7.68
C SER A 143 11.47 18.10 -7.32
N GLN A 144 12.51 18.57 -6.66
CA GLN A 144 13.54 17.70 -6.07
C GLN A 144 13.00 16.85 -4.91
N TRP A 145 11.83 17.21 -4.38
CA TRP A 145 11.09 16.45 -3.38
C TRP A 145 10.16 15.41 -4.02
N GLY A 146 9.96 15.49 -5.33
CA GLY A 146 9.19 14.51 -6.10
C GLY A 146 9.93 13.17 -6.23
N GLN A 147 9.17 12.14 -6.57
CA GLN A 147 9.70 10.77 -6.72
C GLN A 147 10.58 10.56 -7.97
N ASP A 148 10.43 11.41 -9.00
CA ASP A 148 11.14 11.32 -10.30
C ASP A 148 11.55 12.72 -10.76
N PHE A 149 12.48 13.33 -10.02
CA PHE A 149 12.99 14.66 -10.38
C PHE A 149 13.69 14.65 -11.74
N ARG A 150 13.31 15.58 -12.61
CA ARG A 150 13.90 15.76 -13.95
C ARG A 150 14.32 17.21 -14.16
N PRO A 151 15.63 17.49 -14.20
CA PRO A 151 16.15 18.85 -14.37
C PRO A 151 15.59 19.58 -15.61
N SER A 152 15.25 18.84 -16.67
CA SER A 152 14.66 19.41 -17.89
C SER A 152 13.30 20.08 -17.65
N TYR A 153 12.55 19.71 -16.61
CA TYR A 153 11.28 20.35 -16.26
C TYR A 153 11.46 21.78 -15.74
N LEU A 154 12.59 22.11 -15.14
CA LEU A 154 12.91 23.48 -14.69
C LEU A 154 12.94 24.49 -15.85
N ARG A 155 13.10 24.01 -17.08
CA ARG A 155 13.16 24.82 -18.30
C ARG A 155 11.80 25.25 -18.83
N VAL A 156 10.72 24.62 -18.34
CA VAL A 156 9.34 24.91 -18.81
C VAL A 156 8.99 26.37 -18.57
N LYS A 157 9.33 26.93 -17.41
CA LYS A 157 9.09 28.34 -17.10
C LYS A 157 9.76 29.27 -18.13
N ALA A 158 11.07 29.09 -18.37
CA ALA A 158 11.81 29.92 -19.31
C ALA A 158 11.23 29.84 -20.71
N PHE A 159 10.76 28.64 -21.13
CA PHE A 159 10.06 28.46 -22.40
C PHE A 159 8.73 29.27 -22.43
N VAL A 160 7.90 29.15 -21.40
CA VAL A 160 6.63 29.90 -21.31
C VAL A 160 6.87 31.42 -21.34
N ASP A 161 7.90 31.89 -20.62
CA ASP A 161 8.26 33.31 -20.58
C ASP A 161 8.81 33.82 -21.92
N SER A 162 9.32 32.94 -22.78
CA SER A 162 9.84 33.30 -24.13
C SER A 162 8.76 33.46 -25.19
N LEU A 163 7.51 33.04 -24.91
CA LEU A 163 6.42 33.09 -25.89
C LEU A 163 5.90 34.52 -26.08
N PRO A 164 5.47 34.90 -27.31
CA PRO A 164 4.95 36.25 -27.59
C PRO A 164 3.76 36.67 -26.75
N SER A 165 2.93 35.71 -26.36
CA SER A 165 1.85 35.87 -25.38
C SER A 165 1.88 34.73 -24.40
N ARG A 166 1.71 35.04 -23.11
CA ARG A 166 1.71 34.00 -22.07
C ARG A 166 0.47 33.13 -22.24
N PRO A 167 0.63 31.82 -22.45
CA PRO A 167 -0.48 30.86 -22.47
C PRO A 167 -1.03 30.63 -21.06
N VAL A 168 -2.22 30.05 -20.96
CA VAL A 168 -2.68 29.48 -19.70
C VAL A 168 -1.84 28.23 -19.38
N VAL A 169 -1.47 28.06 -18.12
CA VAL A 169 -0.62 26.95 -17.68
C VAL A 169 -1.42 25.98 -16.79
N GLY A 170 -1.46 24.71 -17.22
CA GLY A 170 -2.07 23.64 -16.43
C GLY A 170 -1.01 22.65 -15.93
N ALA A 171 -0.85 22.51 -14.62
CA ALA A 171 0.06 21.54 -14.00
C ALA A 171 -0.74 20.36 -13.45
N PHE A 172 -0.43 19.15 -13.91
CA PHE A 172 -1.14 17.91 -13.55
C PHE A 172 -0.20 16.87 -12.99
N THR A 173 -0.58 16.24 -11.89
CA THR A 173 0.17 15.12 -11.31
C THR A 173 -0.75 14.15 -10.58
N ALA A 174 -0.29 12.91 -10.43
CA ALA A 174 -1.02 11.91 -9.64
C ALA A 174 -0.71 12.01 -8.14
N THR A 175 0.47 12.46 -7.79
CA THR A 175 1.00 12.47 -6.42
C THR A 175 1.73 13.78 -6.18
N ALA A 176 1.33 14.53 -5.15
CA ALA A 176 2.06 15.71 -4.71
C ALA A 176 1.76 15.98 -3.23
N THR A 177 2.80 15.93 -2.41
CA THR A 177 2.75 16.44 -1.04
C THR A 177 2.64 17.99 -1.06
N ALA A 178 2.39 18.61 0.10
CA ALA A 178 2.32 20.07 0.19
C ALA A 178 3.59 20.74 -0.37
N HIS A 179 4.77 20.24 -0.01
CA HIS A 179 6.05 20.77 -0.53
C HIS A 179 6.18 20.63 -2.04
N VAL A 180 5.78 19.49 -2.61
CA VAL A 180 5.83 19.29 -4.06
C VAL A 180 4.88 20.27 -4.78
N ARG A 181 3.70 20.54 -4.22
CA ARG A 181 2.77 21.54 -4.77
C ARG A 181 3.36 22.96 -4.76
N ASP A 182 4.00 23.35 -3.66
CA ASP A 182 4.67 24.64 -3.56
C ASP A 182 5.81 24.78 -4.58
N ASP A 183 6.61 23.72 -4.78
CA ASP A 183 7.65 23.68 -5.81
C ASP A 183 7.05 23.83 -7.21
N ILE A 184 6.00 23.08 -7.54
CA ILE A 184 5.33 23.15 -8.83
C ILE A 184 4.85 24.59 -9.08
N ARG A 185 4.17 25.19 -8.12
CA ARG A 185 3.67 26.57 -8.22
C ARG A 185 4.80 27.57 -8.48
N THR A 186 5.89 27.44 -7.73
CA THR A 186 7.04 28.35 -7.79
C THR A 186 7.84 28.19 -9.06
N HIS A 187 8.23 26.96 -9.40
CA HIS A 187 9.08 26.69 -10.54
C HIS A 187 8.37 26.86 -11.90
N LEU A 188 7.05 26.68 -11.97
CA LEU A 188 6.26 26.99 -13.15
C LEU A 188 5.79 28.45 -13.18
N ALA A 189 6.02 29.21 -12.11
CA ALA A 189 5.51 30.59 -11.94
C ALA A 189 4.02 30.70 -12.26
N LEU A 190 3.21 29.80 -11.69
CA LEU A 190 1.77 29.80 -11.91
C LEU A 190 1.15 31.10 -11.34
N LYS A 191 0.25 31.74 -12.11
CA LYS A 191 -0.40 32.99 -11.76
C LYS A 191 -1.77 32.71 -11.19
N ASP A 192 -1.95 32.99 -9.90
CA ASP A 192 -3.20 32.79 -9.15
C ASP A 192 -3.91 31.46 -9.54
N PRO A 193 -3.22 30.33 -9.39
CA PRO A 193 -3.72 29.06 -9.92
C PRO A 193 -4.94 28.58 -9.15
N TYR A 194 -5.91 28.03 -9.86
CA TYR A 194 -6.91 27.19 -9.23
C TYR A 194 -6.25 25.88 -8.79
N GLU A 195 -6.12 25.70 -7.47
CA GLU A 195 -5.54 24.50 -6.90
C GLU A 195 -6.63 23.52 -6.48
N VAL A 196 -6.51 22.28 -6.93
CA VAL A 196 -7.47 21.22 -6.60
C VAL A 196 -6.78 19.88 -6.37
N THR A 197 -7.21 19.20 -5.32
CA THR A 197 -6.90 17.79 -5.08
C THR A 197 -8.21 17.03 -5.10
N THR A 198 -8.38 16.10 -6.05
CA THR A 198 -9.65 15.35 -6.22
C THR A 198 -9.77 14.15 -5.31
N GLY A 199 -8.79 13.96 -4.43
CA GLY A 199 -8.72 12.85 -3.49
C GLY A 199 -7.81 11.72 -3.95
N PHE A 200 -7.23 11.02 -2.96
CA PHE A 200 -6.37 9.85 -3.21
C PHE A 200 -7.10 8.52 -2.94
N ASP A 201 -8.34 8.57 -2.47
CA ASP A 201 -9.05 7.33 -2.17
C ASP A 201 -9.46 6.59 -3.44
N ARG A 202 -9.15 5.30 -3.46
CA ARG A 202 -9.51 4.33 -4.49
C ARG A 202 -10.26 3.18 -3.81
N PRO A 203 -11.57 3.31 -3.52
CA PRO A 203 -12.34 2.35 -2.73
C PRO A 203 -12.38 0.95 -3.35
N ASN A 204 -12.23 0.84 -4.67
CA ASN A 204 -12.19 -0.42 -5.40
C ASN A 204 -10.87 -1.21 -5.22
N LEU A 205 -9.82 -0.61 -4.66
CA LEU A 205 -8.55 -1.29 -4.46
C LEU A 205 -8.49 -1.94 -3.07
N TYR A 206 -8.20 -3.22 -3.02
CA TYR A 206 -7.83 -3.93 -1.80
C TYR A 206 -6.33 -3.84 -1.58
N PHE A 207 -5.91 -3.40 -0.40
CA PHE A 207 -4.48 -3.31 -0.04
C PHE A 207 -4.08 -4.41 0.93
N GLU A 208 -2.97 -5.07 0.63
CA GLU A 208 -2.38 -6.08 1.49
C GLU A 208 -0.88 -5.85 1.64
N SER A 209 -0.36 -5.89 2.88
CA SER A 209 1.06 -5.98 3.16
C SER A 209 1.35 -7.30 3.85
N ARG A 210 2.18 -8.13 3.22
CA ARG A 210 2.52 -9.46 3.71
C ARG A 210 4.02 -9.60 3.87
N ARG A 211 4.45 -9.91 5.09
CA ARG A 211 5.83 -10.30 5.32
C ARG A 211 6.10 -11.67 4.72
N ALA A 212 7.14 -11.76 3.88
CA ALA A 212 7.59 -13.00 3.27
C ALA A 212 9.12 -13.01 3.18
N LEU A 213 9.75 -14.09 3.59
CA LEU A 213 11.18 -14.28 3.41
C LEU A 213 11.52 -14.39 1.91
N PRO A 214 12.73 -14.00 1.48
CA PRO A 214 13.12 -14.11 0.07
C PRO A 214 12.90 -15.50 -0.53
N SER A 215 13.14 -16.56 0.25
CA SER A 215 12.94 -17.96 -0.16
C SER A 215 11.45 -18.34 -0.30
N GLU A 216 10.55 -17.64 0.38
CA GLU A 216 9.11 -17.92 0.37
C GLU A 216 8.39 -17.13 -0.75
N LYS A 217 8.92 -15.96 -1.14
CA LYS A 217 8.30 -15.07 -2.12
C LYS A 217 7.89 -15.77 -3.43
N PRO A 218 8.70 -16.69 -4.04
CA PRO A 218 8.30 -17.37 -5.26
C PRO A 218 7.03 -18.20 -5.09
N ARG A 219 6.91 -18.94 -3.99
CA ARG A 219 5.72 -19.74 -3.68
C ARG A 219 4.51 -18.84 -3.40
N VAL A 220 4.71 -17.81 -2.58
CA VAL A 220 3.65 -16.86 -2.25
C VAL A 220 3.12 -16.15 -3.49
N LEU A 221 4.01 -15.72 -4.40
CA LEU A 221 3.63 -15.14 -5.68
C LEU A 221 2.76 -16.09 -6.51
N LEU A 222 3.20 -17.34 -6.66
CA LEU A 222 2.45 -18.36 -7.41
C LEU A 222 1.07 -18.60 -6.80
N ASP A 223 0.95 -18.67 -5.48
CA ASP A 223 -0.33 -18.84 -4.79
C ASP A 223 -1.30 -17.69 -5.10
N TYR A 224 -0.82 -16.43 -5.16
CA TYR A 224 -1.64 -15.29 -5.55
C TYR A 224 -2.05 -15.34 -7.01
N VAL A 225 -1.08 -15.54 -7.91
CA VAL A 225 -1.34 -15.55 -9.35
C VAL A 225 -2.32 -16.64 -9.75
N LEU A 226 -2.17 -17.85 -9.19
CA LEU A 226 -3.07 -18.97 -9.48
C LEU A 226 -4.51 -18.73 -8.97
N ARG A 227 -4.68 -17.98 -7.88
CA ARG A 227 -6.02 -17.60 -7.38
C ARG A 227 -6.70 -16.56 -8.27
N GLU A 228 -5.94 -15.72 -8.94
CA GLU A 228 -6.48 -14.70 -9.84
C GLU A 228 -6.89 -15.27 -11.22
N GLY A 229 -6.60 -16.55 -11.50
CA GLY A 229 -6.95 -17.21 -12.76
C GLY A 229 -6.38 -16.50 -13.97
N ASP A 230 -7.21 -16.23 -14.99
CA ASP A 230 -6.81 -15.57 -16.25
C ASP A 230 -6.79 -14.03 -16.20
N HIS A 231 -6.94 -13.44 -15.02
CA HIS A 231 -6.94 -11.98 -14.88
C HIS A 231 -5.59 -11.35 -15.20
N ALA A 232 -5.62 -10.19 -15.86
CA ALA A 232 -4.42 -9.41 -16.14
C ALA A 232 -3.80 -8.85 -14.85
N GLY A 233 -2.48 -9.00 -14.70
CA GLY A 233 -1.75 -8.52 -13.54
C GLY A 233 -0.36 -7.98 -13.85
N ILE A 234 0.17 -7.19 -12.91
CA ILE A 234 1.53 -6.65 -12.97
C ILE A 234 2.29 -7.11 -11.71
N VAL A 235 3.53 -7.57 -11.91
CA VAL A 235 4.45 -7.93 -10.81
C VAL A 235 5.67 -7.03 -10.87
N TYR A 236 5.87 -6.19 -9.85
CA TYR A 236 7.02 -5.31 -9.75
C TYR A 236 8.16 -5.94 -8.98
N CYS A 237 9.37 -5.95 -9.57
CA CYS A 237 10.60 -6.43 -8.96
C CYS A 237 11.66 -5.32 -8.93
N SER A 238 12.53 -5.33 -7.91
CA SER A 238 13.56 -4.30 -7.72
C SER A 238 14.70 -4.35 -8.75
N THR A 239 14.99 -5.52 -9.31
CA THR A 239 16.14 -5.72 -10.21
C THR A 239 15.75 -6.43 -11.50
N THR A 240 16.49 -6.15 -12.58
CA THR A 240 16.30 -6.81 -13.88
C THR A 240 16.45 -8.32 -13.79
N LYS A 241 17.42 -8.80 -12.99
CA LYS A 241 17.62 -10.25 -12.74
C LYS A 241 16.39 -10.90 -12.12
N GLN A 242 15.79 -10.27 -11.09
CA GLN A 242 14.57 -10.78 -10.47
C GLN A 242 13.37 -10.76 -11.43
N VAL A 243 13.28 -9.75 -12.30
CA VAL A 243 12.25 -9.71 -13.35
C VAL A 243 12.35 -10.95 -14.24
N ASP A 244 13.56 -11.24 -14.75
CA ASP A 244 13.78 -12.40 -15.62
C ASP A 244 13.52 -13.73 -14.93
N GLU A 245 13.98 -13.88 -13.68
CA GLU A 245 13.77 -15.08 -12.87
C GLU A 245 12.29 -15.31 -12.57
N THR A 246 11.58 -14.23 -12.19
CA THR A 246 10.15 -14.30 -11.89
C THR A 246 9.31 -14.58 -13.12
N ALA A 247 9.62 -13.95 -14.26
CA ALA A 247 8.93 -14.23 -15.52
C ALA A 247 9.11 -15.69 -15.95
N ARG A 248 10.34 -16.22 -15.88
CA ARG A 248 10.62 -17.64 -16.17
C ARG A 248 9.91 -18.60 -15.22
N LEU A 249 9.83 -18.25 -13.93
CA LEU A 249 9.08 -19.03 -12.94
C LEU A 249 7.60 -19.14 -13.33
N LEU A 250 6.96 -18.04 -13.67
CA LEU A 250 5.55 -18.01 -14.09
C LEU A 250 5.34 -18.80 -15.40
N GLN A 251 6.22 -18.60 -16.38
CA GLN A 251 6.18 -19.33 -17.65
C GLN A 251 6.34 -20.85 -17.47
N SER A 252 7.23 -21.27 -16.56
CA SER A 252 7.42 -22.71 -16.26
C SER A 252 6.17 -23.37 -15.63
N ARG A 253 5.21 -22.58 -15.18
CA ARG A 253 3.91 -23.02 -14.67
C ARG A 253 2.77 -22.85 -15.67
N GLY A 254 3.09 -22.59 -16.95
CA GLY A 254 2.11 -22.41 -18.01
C GLY A 254 1.41 -21.04 -18.02
N ILE A 255 1.87 -20.09 -17.18
CA ILE A 255 1.28 -18.75 -17.09
C ILE A 255 1.87 -17.88 -18.21
N ARG A 256 1.00 -17.19 -18.96
CA ARG A 256 1.41 -16.26 -20.04
C ARG A 256 2.01 -14.99 -19.45
N ALA A 257 3.29 -15.01 -19.12
CA ALA A 257 4.03 -13.91 -18.52
C ALA A 257 5.14 -13.40 -19.43
N ALA A 258 5.48 -12.09 -19.35
CA ALA A 258 6.64 -11.51 -20.01
C ALA A 258 7.41 -10.58 -19.09
N ALA A 259 8.72 -10.44 -19.36
CA ALA A 259 9.61 -9.53 -18.68
C ALA A 259 9.57 -8.13 -19.31
N TYR A 260 9.73 -7.08 -18.49
CA TYR A 260 9.89 -5.71 -18.97
C TYR A 260 10.88 -4.95 -18.09
N HIS A 261 12.03 -4.57 -18.65
CA HIS A 261 13.03 -3.74 -17.97
C HIS A 261 13.96 -3.04 -18.96
N ALA A 262 14.70 -2.04 -18.51
CA ALA A 262 15.52 -1.18 -19.37
C ALA A 262 16.64 -1.90 -20.16
N LYS A 263 17.09 -3.08 -19.69
CA LYS A 263 18.14 -3.86 -20.39
C LYS A 263 17.64 -4.70 -21.56
N LEU A 264 16.32 -4.83 -21.73
CA LEU A 264 15.75 -5.49 -22.91
C LEU A 264 15.87 -4.59 -24.14
N ASP A 265 15.99 -5.20 -25.30
CA ASP A 265 15.95 -4.50 -26.58
C ASP A 265 14.64 -3.71 -26.73
N ALA A 266 14.72 -2.55 -27.39
CA ALA A 266 13.57 -1.67 -27.54
C ALA A 266 12.40 -2.34 -28.29
N GLU A 267 12.68 -3.21 -29.26
CA GLU A 267 11.66 -3.96 -29.98
C GLU A 267 11.00 -5.02 -29.10
N VAL A 268 11.77 -5.73 -28.28
CA VAL A 268 11.25 -6.72 -27.33
C VAL A 268 10.37 -6.03 -26.29
N ARG A 269 10.82 -4.90 -25.75
CA ARG A 269 10.01 -4.09 -24.81
C ARG A 269 8.68 -3.67 -25.43
N ARG A 270 8.72 -3.12 -26.64
CA ARG A 270 7.51 -2.71 -27.34
C ARG A 270 6.58 -3.90 -27.58
N LYS A 271 7.12 -5.02 -28.09
CA LYS A 271 6.33 -6.23 -28.33
C LYS A 271 5.66 -6.74 -27.05
N ASN A 272 6.41 -6.87 -25.95
CA ASN A 272 5.86 -7.35 -24.69
C ASN A 272 4.79 -6.39 -24.14
N GLN A 273 4.97 -5.08 -24.29
CA GLN A 273 3.97 -4.07 -23.92
C GLN A 273 2.70 -4.22 -24.76
N ASP A 274 2.83 -4.31 -26.07
CA ASP A 274 1.70 -4.51 -26.99
C ASP A 274 0.97 -5.83 -26.67
N ASP A 275 1.72 -6.92 -26.47
CA ASP A 275 1.15 -8.23 -26.14
C ASP A 275 0.39 -8.21 -24.81
N PHE A 276 0.84 -7.41 -23.82
CA PHE A 276 0.10 -7.20 -22.57
C PHE A 276 -1.15 -6.34 -22.78
N LEU A 277 -1.07 -5.28 -23.56
CA LEU A 277 -2.22 -4.42 -23.85
C LEU A 277 -3.33 -5.18 -24.61
N TYR A 278 -2.95 -6.07 -25.53
CA TYR A 278 -3.88 -6.88 -26.32
C TYR A 278 -4.23 -8.25 -25.71
N ASP A 279 -4.02 -8.45 -24.39
CA ASP A 279 -4.36 -9.68 -23.64
C ASP A 279 -3.67 -10.97 -24.13
N ARG A 280 -2.61 -10.87 -24.95
CA ARG A 280 -1.79 -12.01 -25.38
C ARG A 280 -0.89 -12.49 -24.24
N ILE A 281 -0.47 -11.57 -23.39
CA ILE A 281 0.23 -11.81 -22.13
C ILE A 281 -0.71 -11.45 -20.98
N GLN A 282 -0.81 -12.34 -20.03
CA GLN A 282 -1.62 -12.18 -18.83
C GLN A 282 -0.89 -11.37 -17.74
N ILE A 283 0.40 -11.65 -17.54
CA ILE A 283 1.18 -11.05 -16.47
C ILE A 283 2.41 -10.35 -17.01
N MET A 284 2.53 -9.08 -16.69
CA MET A 284 3.75 -8.34 -16.92
C MET A 284 4.61 -8.34 -15.66
N VAL A 285 5.81 -8.91 -15.75
CA VAL A 285 6.82 -8.85 -14.68
C VAL A 285 7.82 -7.76 -15.03
N ALA A 286 7.94 -6.75 -14.17
CA ALA A 286 8.68 -5.56 -14.55
C ALA A 286 9.45 -4.89 -13.42
N THR A 287 10.43 -4.06 -13.78
CA THR A 287 10.93 -3.00 -12.89
C THR A 287 10.00 -1.78 -12.98
N ASN A 288 10.28 -0.75 -12.15
CA ASN A 288 9.59 0.55 -12.22
C ASN A 288 9.65 1.21 -13.62
N ALA A 289 10.53 0.74 -14.53
CA ALA A 289 10.55 1.19 -15.93
C ALA A 289 9.25 0.85 -16.68
N PHE A 290 8.51 -0.16 -16.25
CA PHE A 290 7.18 -0.48 -16.74
C PHE A 290 6.16 0.22 -15.87
N GLY A 291 5.88 1.43 -16.19
CA GLY A 291 5.00 2.10 -15.26
C GLY A 291 4.38 3.33 -15.85
N MET A 292 5.17 4.28 -16.14
CA MET A 292 4.69 5.54 -16.66
C MET A 292 4.20 5.32 -18.11
N GLY A 293 2.90 5.57 -18.37
CA GLY A 293 2.33 5.50 -19.71
C GLY A 293 1.47 4.28 -20.05
N ILE A 294 1.27 3.33 -19.14
CA ILE A 294 0.37 2.20 -19.39
C ILE A 294 -1.03 2.53 -18.88
N ASP A 295 -1.97 2.53 -19.80
CA ASP A 295 -3.38 2.80 -19.51
C ASP A 295 -4.27 1.57 -19.84
N LYS A 296 -3.93 0.42 -19.28
CA LYS A 296 -4.76 -0.79 -19.35
C LYS A 296 -5.79 -0.76 -18.23
N PRO A 297 -7.10 -0.64 -18.53
CA PRO A 297 -8.13 -0.45 -17.50
C PRO A 297 -8.40 -1.70 -16.66
N ASN A 298 -8.28 -2.89 -17.26
CA ASN A 298 -8.69 -4.18 -16.69
C ASN A 298 -7.59 -4.94 -15.96
N VAL A 299 -6.58 -4.25 -15.40
CA VAL A 299 -5.59 -4.88 -14.52
C VAL A 299 -6.25 -5.21 -13.17
N ARG A 300 -6.36 -6.50 -12.83
CA ARG A 300 -7.07 -6.94 -11.60
C ARG A 300 -6.16 -7.04 -10.39
N PHE A 301 -4.85 -7.15 -10.59
CA PHE A 301 -3.92 -7.15 -9.46
C PHE A 301 -2.58 -6.53 -9.80
N VAL A 302 -1.97 -5.91 -8.80
CA VAL A 302 -0.58 -5.45 -8.79
C VAL A 302 0.12 -6.07 -7.60
N ILE A 303 1.18 -6.82 -7.85
CA ILE A 303 2.01 -7.44 -6.81
C ILE A 303 3.38 -6.77 -6.79
N HIS A 304 3.73 -6.14 -5.68
CA HIS A 304 5.10 -5.72 -5.41
C HIS A 304 5.87 -6.89 -4.80
N TYR A 305 6.66 -7.54 -5.61
CA TYR A 305 7.53 -8.66 -5.18
C TYR A 305 8.62 -8.19 -4.22
N ASN A 306 9.07 -6.95 -4.38
CA ASN A 306 9.93 -6.24 -3.45
C ASN A 306 9.26 -4.93 -3.03
N MET A 307 9.65 -4.43 -1.87
CA MET A 307 9.20 -3.13 -1.38
C MET A 307 9.69 -2.01 -2.31
N PRO A 308 8.81 -1.10 -2.78
CA PRO A 308 9.21 0.10 -3.49
C PRO A 308 10.06 1.04 -2.63
N LYS A 309 10.76 1.97 -3.27
CA LYS A 309 11.65 2.91 -2.57
C LYS A 309 10.90 3.93 -1.69
N ASP A 310 9.66 4.28 -2.05
CA ASP A 310 8.81 5.26 -1.38
C ASP A 310 7.32 4.98 -1.60
N LEU A 311 6.46 5.66 -0.82
CA LEU A 311 5.01 5.50 -0.88
C LEU A 311 4.39 6.08 -2.13
N GLU A 312 4.98 7.12 -2.69
CA GLU A 312 4.52 7.74 -3.93
C GLU A 312 4.65 6.77 -5.10
N SER A 313 5.83 6.12 -5.23
CA SER A 313 6.07 5.06 -6.22
C SER A 313 5.10 3.89 -6.01
N TYR A 314 4.96 3.43 -4.76
CA TYR A 314 4.01 2.38 -4.42
C TYR A 314 2.59 2.73 -4.86
N TYR A 315 2.12 3.93 -4.50
CA TYR A 315 0.76 4.38 -4.82
C TYR A 315 0.52 4.51 -6.33
N GLN A 316 1.49 5.04 -7.08
CA GLN A 316 1.41 5.12 -8.54
C GLN A 316 1.38 3.75 -9.20
N GLU A 317 2.22 2.83 -8.75
CA GLU A 317 2.31 1.48 -9.29
C GLU A 317 1.07 0.65 -8.93
N ALA A 318 0.64 0.68 -7.67
CA ALA A 318 -0.61 0.06 -7.20
C ALA A 318 -1.84 0.63 -7.89
N GLY A 319 -1.86 1.94 -8.14
CA GLY A 319 -2.94 2.66 -8.82
C GLY A 319 -3.16 2.27 -10.28
N ARG A 320 -2.33 1.39 -10.86
CA ARG A 320 -2.57 0.79 -12.19
C ARG A 320 -3.65 -0.27 -12.16
N ALA A 321 -3.90 -0.86 -11.00
CA ALA A 321 -4.98 -1.80 -10.81
C ALA A 321 -6.35 -1.09 -10.86
N GLY A 322 -7.35 -1.73 -11.43
CA GLY A 322 -8.75 -1.33 -11.37
C GLY A 322 -9.06 0.08 -11.87
N ARG A 323 -8.46 0.53 -12.96
CA ARG A 323 -8.73 1.87 -13.53
C ARG A 323 -10.14 2.02 -14.09
N ASP A 324 -10.76 0.92 -14.43
CA ASP A 324 -12.18 0.82 -14.82
C ASP A 324 -13.16 0.97 -13.65
N GLY A 325 -12.67 1.01 -12.41
CA GLY A 325 -13.49 1.09 -11.19
C GLY A 325 -13.86 -0.26 -10.60
N GLU A 326 -13.59 -1.36 -11.31
CA GLU A 326 -13.84 -2.70 -10.83
C GLU A 326 -12.87 -3.09 -9.69
N PRO A 327 -13.29 -4.02 -8.79
CA PRO A 327 -12.44 -4.48 -7.70
C PRO A 327 -11.08 -4.99 -8.19
N ALA A 328 -10.01 -4.58 -7.51
CA ALA A 328 -8.66 -5.00 -7.83
C ALA A 328 -7.78 -5.08 -6.57
N ARG A 329 -6.69 -5.84 -6.63
CA ARG A 329 -5.83 -6.15 -5.48
C ARG A 329 -4.44 -5.56 -5.63
N CYS A 330 -3.95 -4.94 -4.55
CA CYS A 330 -2.60 -4.39 -4.44
C CYS A 330 -1.88 -5.10 -3.31
N ILE A 331 -0.93 -5.97 -3.65
CA ILE A 331 -0.26 -6.87 -2.71
C ILE A 331 1.22 -6.47 -2.61
N LEU A 332 1.68 -6.22 -1.41
CA LEU A 332 3.09 -5.93 -1.11
C LEU A 332 3.72 -7.10 -0.38
N LEU A 333 4.73 -7.73 -0.98
CA LEU A 333 5.55 -8.77 -0.34
C LEU A 333 6.79 -8.12 0.26
N TYR A 334 6.77 -7.93 1.57
CA TYR A 334 7.83 -7.24 2.30
C TYR A 334 8.82 -8.22 2.95
N SER A 335 10.11 -7.89 2.86
CA SER A 335 11.18 -8.51 3.65
C SER A 335 12.18 -7.46 4.15
N GLY A 336 12.86 -7.74 5.26
CA GLY A 336 13.90 -6.82 5.78
C GLY A 336 15.09 -6.63 4.82
N THR A 337 15.29 -7.53 3.86
CA THR A 337 16.32 -7.41 2.82
C THR A 337 15.98 -6.31 1.82
N ASP A 338 14.70 -6.01 1.61
CA ASP A 338 14.29 -4.96 0.68
C ASP A 338 14.79 -3.58 1.14
N VAL A 339 14.74 -3.29 2.44
CA VAL A 339 15.27 -2.04 3.03
C VAL A 339 16.78 -1.91 2.78
N ARG A 340 17.53 -3.01 2.96
CA ARG A 340 19.00 -3.00 2.70
C ARG A 340 19.30 -2.74 1.23
N THR A 341 18.53 -3.35 0.34
CA THR A 341 18.68 -3.16 -1.11
C THR A 341 18.42 -1.71 -1.51
N ILE A 342 17.38 -1.09 -0.97
CA ILE A 342 17.04 0.30 -1.28
C ILE A 342 18.13 1.24 -0.73
N ARG A 343 18.62 1.03 0.50
CA ARG A 343 19.74 1.80 1.05
C ARG A 343 21.00 1.69 0.18
N PHE A 344 21.34 0.49 -0.24
CA PHE A 344 22.46 0.30 -1.16
C PHE A 344 22.31 1.13 -2.44
N PHE A 345 21.09 1.27 -2.99
CA PHE A 345 20.87 2.13 -4.15
C PHE A 345 20.99 3.62 -3.82
N ILE A 346 20.53 4.06 -2.64
CA ILE A 346 20.68 5.44 -2.17
C ILE A 346 22.17 5.78 -2.04
N ASP A 347 22.95 4.92 -1.39
CA ASP A 347 24.39 5.10 -1.21
C ASP A 347 25.13 5.16 -2.55
N LYS A 348 24.79 4.26 -3.48
CA LYS A 348 25.35 4.21 -4.82
C LYS A 348 25.02 5.47 -5.65
N GLU A 349 23.84 6.05 -5.46
CA GLU A 349 23.46 7.30 -6.13
C GLU A 349 24.22 8.50 -5.58
N MET A 350 24.58 8.50 -4.30
CA MET A 350 25.46 9.49 -3.68
C MET A 350 26.89 9.41 -4.25
N GLU A 351 27.41 8.20 -4.45
CA GLU A 351 28.76 7.98 -4.97
C GLU A 351 28.88 8.27 -6.48
N ALA A 352 27.78 8.25 -7.21
CA ALA A 352 27.78 8.45 -8.65
C ALA A 352 28.28 9.85 -9.04
N ASP A 353 29.16 9.91 -10.05
CA ASP A 353 29.62 11.17 -10.63
C ASP A 353 28.56 11.68 -11.63
N ASN A 354 27.58 12.41 -11.11
CA ASN A 354 26.50 13.01 -11.89
C ASN A 354 26.60 14.54 -11.99
N GLY A 355 27.76 15.10 -11.64
CA GLY A 355 28.03 16.55 -11.72
C GLY A 355 27.29 17.40 -10.68
N LEU A 356 26.55 16.79 -9.73
CA LEU A 356 25.87 17.52 -8.68
C LEU A 356 26.83 17.84 -7.51
N PRO A 357 26.70 19.02 -6.86
CA PRO A 357 27.42 19.36 -5.65
C PRO A 357 27.17 18.36 -4.51
N ALA A 358 28.16 18.17 -3.64
CA ALA A 358 28.11 17.18 -2.57
C ALA A 358 26.99 17.46 -1.54
N ASP A 359 26.70 18.71 -1.25
CA ASP A 359 25.61 19.14 -0.38
C ASP A 359 24.23 18.82 -0.97
N VAL A 360 24.06 18.98 -2.27
CA VAL A 360 22.83 18.61 -2.99
C VAL A 360 22.62 17.10 -2.96
N LYS A 361 23.68 16.31 -3.17
CA LYS A 361 23.61 14.85 -3.07
C LYS A 361 23.27 14.38 -1.66
N ALA A 362 23.90 14.96 -0.64
CA ALA A 362 23.63 14.62 0.76
C ALA A 362 22.17 14.93 1.15
N GLU A 363 21.64 16.07 0.72
CA GLU A 363 20.25 16.42 0.97
C GLU A 363 19.28 15.49 0.24
N ALA A 364 19.55 15.11 -1.02
CA ALA A 364 18.75 14.14 -1.77
C ALA A 364 18.74 12.77 -1.08
N ALA A 365 19.88 12.29 -0.59
CA ALA A 365 19.98 11.04 0.15
C ALA A 365 19.21 11.08 1.48
N ARG A 366 19.33 12.18 2.24
CA ARG A 366 18.56 12.37 3.47
C ARG A 366 17.04 12.28 3.21
N LYS A 367 16.57 12.92 2.15
CA LYS A 367 15.16 12.86 1.73
C LYS A 367 14.76 11.45 1.29
N ALA A 368 15.61 10.74 0.56
CA ALA A 368 15.36 9.35 0.15
C ALA A 368 15.25 8.42 1.37
N GLU A 369 16.12 8.56 2.37
CA GLU A 369 16.04 7.82 3.63
C GLU A 369 14.76 8.13 4.42
N GLU A 370 14.29 9.37 4.43
CA GLU A 370 13.03 9.75 5.07
C GLU A 370 11.83 9.08 4.38
N ARG A 371 11.77 9.12 3.05
CA ARG A 371 10.73 8.42 2.27
C ARG A 371 10.76 6.91 2.49
N LEU A 372 11.97 6.31 2.56
CA LEU A 372 12.14 4.89 2.87
C LEU A 372 11.59 4.53 4.26
N LYS A 373 11.74 5.42 5.26
CA LYS A 373 11.13 5.20 6.59
C LYS A 373 9.61 5.10 6.50
N TYR A 374 8.95 6.02 5.79
CA TYR A 374 7.49 5.97 5.62
C TYR A 374 7.04 4.69 4.90
N MET A 375 7.75 4.28 3.85
CA MET A 375 7.46 3.02 3.15
C MET A 375 7.65 1.80 4.06
N THR A 376 8.68 1.80 4.90
CA THR A 376 8.93 0.74 5.88
C THR A 376 7.82 0.69 6.94
N PHE A 377 7.39 1.85 7.46
CA PHE A 377 6.26 1.93 8.40
C PHE A 377 4.96 1.43 7.78
N TYR A 378 4.67 1.81 6.54
CA TYR A 378 3.53 1.28 5.81
C TYR A 378 3.56 -0.24 5.68
N SER A 379 4.73 -0.79 5.34
CA SER A 379 4.90 -2.23 5.13
C SER A 379 4.69 -3.06 6.40
N THR A 380 4.88 -2.45 7.58
CA THR A 380 4.88 -3.15 8.89
C THR A 380 3.79 -2.69 9.85
N THR A 381 3.02 -1.65 9.49
CA THR A 381 1.99 -1.09 10.38
C THR A 381 0.86 -2.08 10.65
N PRO A 382 0.35 -2.17 11.88
CA PRO A 382 -0.90 -2.85 12.19
C PRO A 382 -2.15 -1.99 11.89
N ARG A 383 -1.98 -0.70 11.56
CA ARG A 383 -3.07 0.23 11.27
C ARG A 383 -3.69 -0.07 9.90
N CYS A 384 -4.84 0.56 9.64
CA CYS A 384 -5.48 0.53 8.32
C CYS A 384 -4.51 0.99 7.22
N LEU A 385 -4.22 0.11 6.24
CA LEU A 385 -3.26 0.41 5.15
C LEU A 385 -3.77 1.55 4.26
N ARG A 386 -5.05 1.55 3.88
CA ARG A 386 -5.67 2.64 3.13
C ARG A 386 -5.61 3.95 3.90
N GLY A 387 -5.97 3.92 5.19
CA GLY A 387 -5.93 5.11 6.05
C GLY A 387 -4.51 5.69 6.17
N PHE A 388 -3.49 4.84 6.22
CA PHE A 388 -2.10 5.26 6.23
C PHE A 388 -1.71 6.01 4.94
N LEU A 389 -2.09 5.48 3.77
CA LEU A 389 -1.83 6.12 2.48
C LEU A 389 -2.51 7.50 2.38
N LEU A 390 -3.81 7.57 2.72
CA LEU A 390 -4.55 8.83 2.68
C LEU A 390 -3.94 9.89 3.60
N GLN A 391 -3.58 9.52 4.83
CA GLN A 391 -2.90 10.42 5.77
C GLN A 391 -1.54 10.90 5.25
N TYR A 392 -0.77 10.03 4.60
CA TYR A 392 0.52 10.40 4.01
C TYR A 392 0.36 11.50 2.95
N PHE A 393 -0.69 11.43 2.13
CA PHE A 393 -1.00 12.43 1.12
C PHE A 393 -1.78 13.65 1.67
N GLY A 394 -2.01 13.72 2.98
CA GLY A 394 -2.66 14.85 3.64
C GLY A 394 -4.19 14.81 3.62
N GLU A 395 -4.80 13.65 3.36
CA GLU A 395 -6.26 13.48 3.42
C GLU A 395 -6.73 12.95 4.76
N ALA A 396 -7.94 13.37 5.12
CA ALA A 396 -8.66 12.76 6.23
C ALA A 396 -8.96 11.28 5.91
N ALA A 397 -8.61 10.40 6.83
CA ALA A 397 -8.72 8.97 6.60
C ALA A 397 -9.56 8.30 7.69
N PRO A 398 -10.40 7.32 7.33
CA PRO A 398 -11.11 6.52 8.31
C PRO A 398 -10.13 5.68 9.13
N ALA A 399 -10.43 5.48 10.40
CA ALA A 399 -9.64 4.60 11.28
C ALA A 399 -9.63 3.14 10.75
N LYS A 400 -10.70 2.72 10.09
CA LYS A 400 -10.85 1.41 9.43
C LYS A 400 -11.54 1.60 8.09
N CYS A 401 -10.98 1.01 7.03
CA CYS A 401 -11.57 1.05 5.69
C CYS A 401 -12.43 -0.18 5.34
N GLY A 402 -12.38 -1.24 6.14
CA GLY A 402 -13.05 -2.51 5.83
C GLY A 402 -12.56 -3.26 4.59
N ASN A 403 -11.58 -2.71 3.84
CA ASN A 403 -11.08 -3.27 2.59
C ASN A 403 -9.55 -3.22 2.49
N CYS A 404 -8.87 -3.68 3.56
CA CYS A 404 -7.42 -3.96 3.55
C CYS A 404 -7.11 -5.12 4.48
N SER A 405 -5.96 -5.78 4.29
CA SER A 405 -5.58 -6.95 5.08
C SER A 405 -5.65 -6.71 6.59
N ASN A 406 -5.19 -5.55 7.05
CA ASN A 406 -5.13 -5.23 8.48
C ASN A 406 -6.51 -5.05 9.10
N CYS A 407 -7.44 -4.39 8.37
CA CYS A 407 -8.82 -4.25 8.84
C CYS A 407 -9.53 -5.59 8.92
N LEU A 408 -9.39 -6.43 7.88
CA LEU A 408 -10.03 -7.76 7.85
C LEU A 408 -9.46 -8.70 8.91
N MET A 409 -8.13 -8.70 9.13
CA MET A 409 -7.52 -9.47 10.22
C MET A 409 -7.99 -9.00 11.60
N ALA A 410 -8.12 -7.69 11.80
CA ALA A 410 -8.61 -7.14 13.07
C ALA A 410 -10.08 -7.53 13.32
N GLU A 411 -10.93 -7.52 12.29
CA GLU A 411 -12.32 -7.95 12.38
C GLU A 411 -12.44 -9.45 12.68
N GLU A 412 -11.64 -10.28 12.01
CA GLU A 412 -11.61 -11.72 12.25
C GLU A 412 -11.12 -12.03 13.66
N ALA A 413 -10.06 -11.36 14.13
CA ALA A 413 -9.60 -11.50 15.52
C ALA A 413 -10.67 -11.09 16.55
N ALA A 414 -11.40 -10.00 16.29
CA ALA A 414 -12.48 -9.56 17.15
C ALA A 414 -13.62 -10.60 17.21
N ARG A 415 -14.06 -11.14 16.06
CA ARG A 415 -15.06 -12.20 15.97
C ARG A 415 -14.63 -13.46 16.75
N GLN A 416 -13.37 -13.88 16.59
CA GLN A 416 -12.83 -15.03 17.31
C GLN A 416 -12.79 -14.78 18.83
N MET A 417 -12.46 -13.57 19.27
CA MET A 417 -12.50 -13.20 20.69
C MET A 417 -13.94 -13.23 21.24
N GLU A 418 -14.91 -12.70 20.50
CA GLU A 418 -16.33 -12.73 20.88
C GLU A 418 -16.85 -14.17 20.96
N GLN A 419 -16.51 -15.02 20.00
CA GLN A 419 -16.89 -16.45 20.01
C GLN A 419 -16.30 -17.17 21.24
N ARG A 420 -15.01 -16.98 21.51
CA ARG A 420 -14.35 -17.56 22.70
C ARG A 420 -14.99 -17.06 24.01
N ALA A 421 -15.36 -15.78 24.08
CA ALA A 421 -16.04 -15.21 25.23
C ALA A 421 -17.46 -15.80 25.41
N ALA A 422 -18.20 -16.00 24.30
CA ALA A 422 -19.51 -16.64 24.31
C ALA A 422 -19.41 -18.11 24.74
N GLU A 423 -18.46 -18.87 24.20
CA GLU A 423 -18.20 -20.25 24.60
C GLU A 423 -17.80 -20.35 26.09
N ALA A 424 -16.96 -19.45 26.58
CA ALA A 424 -16.57 -19.40 27.99
C ALA A 424 -17.77 -19.13 28.89
N LYS A 425 -18.67 -18.20 28.50
CA LYS A 425 -19.94 -17.96 29.22
C LYS A 425 -20.85 -19.18 29.21
N GLN A 426 -20.97 -19.88 28.07
CA GLN A 426 -21.78 -21.12 27.99
C GLN A 426 -21.20 -22.24 28.85
N ARG A 427 -19.86 -22.43 28.84
CA ARG A 427 -19.18 -23.41 29.73
C ARG A 427 -19.37 -23.07 31.21
N ALA A 428 -19.28 -21.78 31.58
CA ALA A 428 -19.53 -21.32 32.93
C ALA A 428 -21.00 -21.57 33.37
N ALA A 429 -21.97 -21.26 32.46
CA ALA A 429 -23.38 -21.52 32.71
C ALA A 429 -23.70 -23.02 32.80
N ALA A 430 -23.10 -23.86 31.96
CA ALA A 430 -23.24 -25.31 32.01
C ALA A 430 -22.63 -25.89 33.30
N SER A 431 -21.48 -25.37 33.73
CA SER A 431 -20.85 -25.74 35.01
C SER A 431 -21.70 -25.33 36.21
N ALA A 432 -22.29 -24.12 36.19
CA ALA A 432 -23.19 -23.64 37.20
C ALA A 432 -24.47 -24.50 37.28
N ARG A 433 -25.07 -24.92 36.14
CA ARG A 433 -26.19 -25.85 36.07
C ARG A 433 -25.83 -27.21 36.64
N ARG A 434 -24.68 -27.78 36.28
CA ARG A 434 -24.19 -29.06 36.86
C ARG A 434 -23.95 -28.98 38.35
N LEU A 435 -23.53 -27.83 38.88
CA LEU A 435 -23.41 -27.60 40.32
C LEU A 435 -24.76 -27.43 40.99
N ALA A 436 -25.76 -26.87 40.31
CA ALA A 436 -27.12 -26.73 40.82
C ALA A 436 -27.92 -28.05 40.81
N GLU A 437 -27.63 -28.94 39.82
CA GLU A 437 -28.31 -30.24 39.64
C GLU A 437 -27.70 -31.37 40.48
N LYS A 438 -26.52 -31.19 41.08
CA LYS A 438 -26.03 -32.15 42.09
C LYS A 438 -26.83 -31.94 43.37
N PRO A 439 -27.57 -32.98 43.86
CA PRO A 439 -28.19 -32.89 45.15
C PRO A 439 -27.07 -32.58 46.16
N ARG A 440 -27.21 -31.47 46.89
CA ARG A 440 -26.38 -31.19 48.06
C ARG A 440 -26.58 -32.36 49.04
N ARG A 441 -25.73 -33.40 48.89
CA ARG A 441 -25.45 -34.25 50.05
C ARG A 441 -24.75 -33.32 51.03
N ARG A 442 -25.52 -32.90 52.07
CA ARG A 442 -24.90 -32.43 53.29
C ARG A 442 -23.91 -33.50 53.70
N PRO A 443 -22.62 -33.18 53.97
CA PRO A 443 -21.76 -34.12 54.66
C PRO A 443 -22.51 -34.47 55.96
N ALA A 444 -22.74 -35.73 56.15
CA ALA A 444 -23.17 -36.19 57.47
C ALA A 444 -22.13 -35.61 58.41
N ASP A 445 -22.59 -34.87 59.46
CA ASP A 445 -21.78 -34.47 60.58
C ASP A 445 -21.39 -35.79 61.30
N VAL A 446 -20.26 -36.36 60.83
CA VAL A 446 -19.59 -37.41 61.61
C VAL A 446 -18.94 -36.65 62.77
N GLU A 447 -19.47 -36.79 63.93
CA GLU A 447 -18.82 -36.33 65.16
C GLU A 447 -17.41 -36.88 65.16
N LEU A 448 -16.43 -36.01 65.04
CA LEU A 448 -15.01 -36.36 65.14
C LEU A 448 -14.71 -36.73 66.58
N SER A 449 -13.89 -37.75 66.80
CA SER A 449 -13.39 -38.04 68.16
C SER A 449 -12.56 -36.84 68.67
N ALA A 450 -12.44 -36.68 69.98
CA ALA A 450 -11.63 -35.62 70.59
C ALA A 450 -10.18 -35.61 70.06
N GLU A 451 -9.66 -36.76 69.67
CA GLU A 451 -8.32 -36.93 69.07
C GLU A 451 -8.28 -36.46 67.61
N ASP A 452 -9.34 -36.75 66.85
CA ASP A 452 -9.47 -36.30 65.49
C ASP A 452 -9.69 -34.77 65.39
N GLU A 453 -10.37 -34.19 66.41
CA GLU A 453 -10.46 -32.73 66.51
C GLU A 453 -9.09 -32.07 66.76
N LYS A 454 -8.26 -32.71 67.66
CA LYS A 454 -6.90 -32.23 67.87
C LYS A 454 -6.04 -32.34 66.66
N LEU A 455 -6.06 -33.48 65.96
CA LEU A 455 -5.34 -33.62 64.64
C LEU A 455 -5.82 -32.60 63.65
N LEU A 456 -7.12 -32.33 63.54
CA LEU A 456 -7.65 -31.30 62.60
C LEU A 456 -7.12 -29.92 62.96
N ALA A 457 -7.05 -29.56 64.23
CA ALA A 457 -6.49 -28.30 64.71
C ALA A 457 -4.99 -28.17 64.35
N ASP A 458 -4.23 -29.27 64.54
CA ASP A 458 -2.81 -29.30 64.19
C ASP A 458 -2.58 -29.12 62.64
N LEU A 459 -3.42 -29.79 61.85
CA LEU A 459 -3.37 -29.62 60.40
C LEU A 459 -3.77 -28.20 59.93
N TYR A 460 -4.74 -27.55 60.61
CA TYR A 460 -5.06 -26.13 60.36
C TYR A 460 -3.89 -25.20 60.70
N ALA A 461 -3.22 -25.44 61.88
CA ALA A 461 -2.05 -24.66 62.24
C ALA A 461 -0.89 -24.85 61.28
N LEU A 462 -0.64 -26.08 60.84
CA LEU A 462 0.37 -26.42 59.84
C LEU A 462 0.10 -25.71 58.49
N ARG A 463 -1.14 -25.81 57.99
CA ARG A 463 -1.58 -25.12 56.78
C ARG A 463 -1.35 -23.60 56.86
N LYS A 464 -1.75 -22.98 58.00
CA LYS A 464 -1.57 -21.54 58.22
C LYS A 464 -0.09 -21.13 58.18
N ARG A 465 0.79 -21.92 58.83
CA ARG A 465 2.26 -21.67 58.79
C ARG A 465 2.82 -21.74 57.39
N LEU A 466 2.44 -22.76 56.59
CA LEU A 466 2.91 -22.93 55.21
C LEU A 466 2.40 -21.83 54.30
N ALA A 467 1.14 -21.44 54.46
CA ALA A 467 0.53 -20.36 53.68
C ALA A 467 1.21 -19.01 53.96
N SER A 468 1.46 -18.70 55.27
CA SER A 468 2.17 -17.47 55.67
C SER A 468 3.60 -17.41 55.14
N LYS A 469 4.33 -18.53 55.19
CA LYS A 469 5.71 -18.63 54.63
C LYS A 469 5.74 -18.37 53.12
N GLN A 470 4.70 -18.75 52.41
CA GLN A 470 4.60 -18.60 50.95
C GLN A 470 3.83 -17.34 50.53
N LYS A 471 3.33 -16.53 51.48
CA LYS A 471 2.51 -15.33 51.24
C LYS A 471 1.28 -15.61 50.34
N ILE A 472 0.63 -16.75 50.56
CA ILE A 472 -0.61 -17.17 49.87
C ILE A 472 -1.77 -17.38 50.84
N PRO A 473 -3.03 -17.27 50.39
CA PRO A 473 -4.20 -17.65 51.18
C PRO A 473 -4.15 -19.13 51.59
N ALA A 474 -4.53 -19.42 52.85
CA ALA A 474 -4.42 -20.76 53.44
C ALA A 474 -5.23 -21.85 52.68
N TYR A 475 -6.38 -21.50 52.11
CA TYR A 475 -7.22 -22.42 51.32
C TYR A 475 -6.57 -22.88 50.03
N LEU A 476 -5.56 -22.16 49.53
CA LEU A 476 -4.80 -22.57 48.33
C LEU A 476 -3.83 -23.72 48.62
N VAL A 477 -3.40 -23.90 49.86
CA VAL A 477 -2.65 -25.10 50.29
C VAL A 477 -3.59 -26.30 50.23
N PHE A 478 -4.54 -26.37 51.16
CA PHE A 478 -5.63 -27.36 51.16
C PHE A 478 -6.91 -26.70 51.70
N SER A 479 -8.08 -27.13 51.18
CA SER A 479 -9.38 -26.66 51.68
C SER A 479 -9.71 -27.28 53.04
N ASP A 480 -10.66 -26.70 53.77
CA ASP A 480 -11.13 -27.24 55.06
C ASP A 480 -11.72 -28.66 54.87
N ALA A 481 -12.45 -28.88 53.78
CA ALA A 481 -12.98 -30.20 53.44
C ALA A 481 -11.87 -31.22 53.20
N THR A 482 -10.78 -30.83 52.51
CA THR A 482 -9.60 -31.66 52.27
C THR A 482 -8.91 -32.05 53.58
N LEU A 483 -8.73 -31.11 54.51
CA LEU A 483 -8.13 -31.39 55.83
C LEU A 483 -9.01 -32.31 56.68
N ARG A 484 -10.33 -32.12 56.69
CA ARG A 484 -11.26 -33.01 57.36
C ARG A 484 -11.21 -34.43 56.80
N GLU A 485 -11.12 -34.57 55.48
CA GLU A 485 -10.99 -35.89 54.82
C GLU A 485 -9.64 -36.54 55.15
N MET A 486 -8.54 -35.75 55.27
CA MET A 486 -7.24 -36.26 55.74
C MET A 486 -7.32 -36.82 57.17
N VAL A 487 -8.04 -36.14 58.04
CA VAL A 487 -8.27 -36.61 59.46
C VAL A 487 -9.08 -37.90 59.46
N GLN A 488 -10.10 -38.00 58.62
CA GLN A 488 -10.95 -39.20 58.55
C GLN A 488 -10.24 -40.41 57.98
N LYS A 489 -9.44 -40.20 56.91
CA LYS A 489 -8.79 -41.28 56.16
C LYS A 489 -7.38 -41.61 56.66
N LYS A 490 -6.73 -40.69 57.41
CA LYS A 490 -5.37 -40.80 57.94
C LYS A 490 -4.37 -41.42 56.98
N PRO A 491 -4.09 -40.76 55.81
CA PRO A 491 -3.18 -41.32 54.81
C PRO A 491 -1.74 -41.42 55.37
N PHE A 492 -1.05 -42.54 55.08
CA PHE A 492 0.34 -42.78 55.48
C PHE A 492 1.30 -42.80 54.27
N SER A 493 0.77 -42.77 53.05
CA SER A 493 1.57 -42.75 51.83
C SER A 493 1.11 -41.63 50.89
N THR A 494 1.99 -41.28 49.95
CA THR A 494 1.67 -40.30 48.89
C THR A 494 0.50 -40.79 48.03
N ASP A 495 0.41 -42.09 47.75
CA ASP A 495 -0.67 -42.67 46.96
C ASP A 495 -2.01 -42.58 47.66
N GLU A 496 -2.03 -42.82 48.98
CA GLU A 496 -3.24 -42.63 49.80
C GLU A 496 -3.63 -41.16 49.91
N LEU A 497 -2.65 -40.26 49.96
CA LEU A 497 -2.88 -38.82 49.99
C LEU A 497 -3.50 -38.31 48.70
N LEU A 498 -3.12 -38.87 47.54
CA LEU A 498 -3.70 -38.56 46.23
C LEU A 498 -5.18 -39.01 46.13
N ASN A 499 -5.63 -39.95 46.94
CA ASN A 499 -7.03 -40.37 47.02
C ASN A 499 -7.90 -39.44 47.92
N ILE A 500 -7.32 -38.37 48.45
CA ILE A 500 -8.05 -37.32 49.20
C ILE A 500 -8.60 -36.27 48.23
N THR A 501 -9.87 -35.94 48.38
CA THR A 501 -10.50 -34.93 47.51
C THR A 501 -9.83 -33.56 47.67
N GLY A 502 -9.37 -32.99 46.55
CA GLY A 502 -8.67 -31.69 46.54
C GLY A 502 -7.15 -31.78 46.66
N VAL A 503 -6.58 -32.99 46.65
CA VAL A 503 -5.15 -33.25 46.59
C VAL A 503 -4.81 -33.74 45.17
N GLY A 504 -4.14 -32.90 44.37
CA GLY A 504 -3.60 -33.28 43.07
C GLY A 504 -2.07 -33.49 43.16
N GLU A 505 -1.48 -34.16 42.16
CA GLU A 505 -0.06 -34.50 42.11
C GLU A 505 0.87 -33.36 42.51
N LYS A 506 0.64 -32.14 41.97
CA LYS A 506 1.46 -30.96 42.29
C LYS A 506 1.38 -30.53 43.77
N LYS A 507 0.22 -30.67 44.40
CA LYS A 507 0.04 -30.36 45.80
C LYS A 507 0.61 -31.46 46.70
N ALA A 508 0.44 -32.72 46.31
CA ALA A 508 1.03 -33.87 47.02
C ALA A 508 2.57 -33.77 46.99
N ALA A 509 3.18 -33.49 45.85
CA ALA A 509 4.63 -33.30 45.72
C ALA A 509 5.15 -32.12 46.56
N ARG A 510 4.38 -31.02 46.66
CA ARG A 510 4.82 -29.81 47.35
C ARG A 510 4.59 -29.81 48.84
N TYR A 511 3.48 -30.38 49.31
CA TYR A 511 3.02 -30.32 50.70
C TYR A 511 2.86 -31.69 51.30
N GLY A 512 2.75 -32.76 50.52
CA GLY A 512 2.37 -34.10 50.97
C GLY A 512 3.25 -34.63 52.06
N THR A 513 4.56 -34.63 51.93
CA THR A 513 5.50 -35.13 52.91
C THR A 513 5.33 -34.48 54.29
N ILE A 514 5.05 -33.15 54.29
CA ILE A 514 4.90 -32.39 55.55
C ILE A 514 3.58 -32.75 56.25
N PHE A 515 2.49 -32.90 55.48
CA PHE A 515 1.18 -33.27 56.05
C PHE A 515 1.14 -34.74 56.44
N LEU A 516 1.75 -35.66 55.69
CA LEU A 516 1.89 -37.06 56.04
C LEU A 516 2.65 -37.24 57.34
N ALA A 517 3.79 -36.56 57.53
CA ALA A 517 4.57 -36.59 58.77
C ALA A 517 3.76 -36.10 59.97
N ALA A 518 2.97 -35.02 59.81
CA ALA A 518 2.12 -34.52 60.87
C ALA A 518 0.98 -35.48 61.25
N ILE A 519 0.43 -36.20 60.25
CA ILE A 519 -0.60 -37.23 60.52
C ILE A 519 0.02 -38.44 61.17
N GLU A 520 1.18 -38.90 60.74
CA GLU A 520 1.91 -40.04 61.31
C GLU A 520 2.32 -39.78 62.78
N GLU A 521 2.88 -38.57 63.03
CA GLU A 521 3.24 -38.16 64.39
C GLU A 521 2.02 -38.18 65.35
N ALA A 522 0.89 -37.66 64.88
CA ALA A 522 -0.34 -37.63 65.66
C ALA A 522 -0.94 -39.03 65.88
N VAL A 523 -0.75 -39.98 64.99
CA VAL A 523 -1.22 -41.38 65.10
C VAL A 523 -0.26 -42.20 65.92
N ASN A 524 1.08 -41.99 65.81
CA ASN A 524 2.07 -42.74 66.59
C ASN A 524 2.28 -42.23 68.06
N SER A 525 1.77 -41.03 68.33
CA SER A 525 1.78 -40.48 69.70
C SER A 525 0.68 -41.05 70.64
N ARG A 526 0.05 -42.14 70.20
CA ARG A 526 -1.01 -42.87 70.91
C ARG A 526 -0.49 -43.96 71.83
#